data_605f3b80ea10835e251ca51a0b12fa5d
#
_entry.id   605f3b80ea10835e251ca51a0b12fa5d
#
_cell.length_a   1.000
_cell.length_b   1.000
_cell.length_c   1.000
_cell.angle_alpha   90.00
_cell.angle_beta   90.00
_cell.angle_gamma   90.00
#
_symmetry.space_group_name_H-M   'P 1'
#
loop_
_entity.id
_entity.type
_entity.pdbx_description
1 polymer ?
#
loop_
_entity_poly.entity_id
_entity_poly.type
_entity_poly.pdbx_seq_one_letter_code
_entity_poly.pdbx_strand_id
1 'polypeptide(L)'
;MKFYGNEICCGSYACLNAMQDPSIDLQLFEISTSTPFGIRHFENEYFNRLLTTYCDPNQGMDRALRLWGYDAETVRADTAEEAVQEIRCRVCTAYPVVVGPIDMGKLGYQIMPALLKRMDHYILLESCSANEVYCTDSEGFYQYRLSYDKLREYLSANAVPEADGCITVRQIRKKQEYRIEEVLEQSIRYAADNLRAAEEAGEGSRAIKNCCRYLEQYKEYKWRLPLMYDIQYLKQRKILLLTLIDLLEENVRCIECQTKESRRIVNTQNGLLGKIYVNLQKGKEIEKESFAELSSLESRLAKVLCINHPELTAFRDRGRTT
;
A
#
# COMPACT_ATOMS: atom_id res chain seq x y z
N MET A 1 15.34 -16.51 9.58
CA MET A 1 14.27 -15.89 8.76
C MET A 1 13.86 -14.60 9.46
N LYS A 2 13.82 -13.47 8.74
CA LYS A 2 13.30 -12.20 9.29
C LYS A 2 11.80 -12.16 9.00
N PHE A 3 11.00 -11.91 10.02
CA PHE A 3 9.55 -11.72 9.87
C PHE A 3 9.23 -10.23 9.79
N TYR A 4 8.47 -9.84 8.79
CA TYR A 4 7.94 -8.49 8.62
C TYR A 4 6.44 -8.53 8.93
N GLY A 5 5.96 -7.68 9.83
CA GLY A 5 4.56 -7.65 10.23
C GLY A 5 4.17 -6.49 11.12
N ASN A 6 2.88 -6.49 11.50
CA ASN A 6 2.24 -5.52 12.39
C ASN A 6 2.08 -4.09 11.85
N GLU A 7 1.98 -3.93 10.52
CA GLU A 7 1.71 -2.63 9.90
C GLU A 7 0.69 -2.73 8.76
N ILE A 8 0.31 -1.61 8.18
CA ILE A 8 -0.85 -1.49 7.27
C ILE A 8 -0.55 -1.99 5.83
N CYS A 9 0.72 -2.21 5.48
CA CYS A 9 1.12 -2.53 4.10
C CYS A 9 1.20 -4.05 3.86
N CYS A 10 0.10 -4.78 4.02
CA CYS A 10 0.07 -6.25 3.99
C CYS A 10 0.70 -6.85 2.71
N GLY A 11 0.47 -6.23 1.54
CA GLY A 11 1.06 -6.70 0.27
C GLY A 11 2.59 -6.59 0.24
N SER A 12 3.14 -5.45 0.68
CA SER A 12 4.59 -5.24 0.78
C SER A 12 5.23 -6.20 1.78
N TYR A 13 4.58 -6.42 2.92
CA TYR A 13 5.05 -7.39 3.91
C TYR A 13 5.05 -8.82 3.38
N ALA A 14 4.00 -9.23 2.68
CA ALA A 14 3.94 -10.55 2.07
C ALA A 14 5.06 -10.74 1.05
N CYS A 15 5.35 -9.73 0.22
CA CYS A 15 6.46 -9.75 -0.73
C CYS A 15 7.83 -9.83 -0.02
N LEU A 16 8.07 -9.00 1.01
CA LEU A 16 9.34 -9.01 1.76
C LEU A 16 9.56 -10.33 2.51
N ASN A 17 8.50 -10.89 3.09
CA ASN A 17 8.55 -12.21 3.70
C ASN A 17 8.86 -13.30 2.66
N ALA A 18 8.38 -13.16 1.43
CA ALA A 18 8.70 -14.07 0.34
C ALA A 18 10.16 -13.94 -0.13
N MET A 19 10.66 -12.71 -0.24
CA MET A 19 12.01 -12.42 -0.75
C MET A 19 13.11 -12.84 0.24
N GLN A 20 12.87 -12.72 1.56
CA GLN A 20 13.84 -13.02 2.62
C GLN A 20 15.21 -12.33 2.44
N ASP A 21 15.23 -11.17 1.79
CA ASP A 21 16.41 -10.37 1.57
C ASP A 21 16.54 -9.30 2.67
N PRO A 22 17.48 -9.47 3.64
CA PRO A 22 17.61 -8.55 4.77
C PRO A 22 18.17 -7.17 4.37
N SER A 23 18.71 -7.02 3.16
CA SER A 23 19.24 -5.77 2.65
C SER A 23 18.14 -4.82 2.17
N ILE A 24 16.92 -5.33 1.95
CA ILE A 24 15.79 -4.53 1.50
C ILE A 24 15.08 -3.92 2.70
N ASP A 25 15.08 -2.60 2.74
CA ASP A 25 14.34 -1.85 3.75
C ASP A 25 12.83 -1.82 3.40
N LEU A 26 11.98 -2.02 4.42
CA LEU A 26 10.54 -2.05 4.24
C LEU A 26 9.98 -0.73 3.69
N GLN A 27 10.41 0.41 4.27
CA GLN A 27 9.88 1.70 3.85
C GLN A 27 10.26 1.99 2.41
N LEU A 28 11.48 1.65 2.03
CA LEU A 28 11.95 1.84 0.66
C LEU A 28 11.26 0.88 -0.31
N PHE A 29 10.97 -0.37 0.10
CA PHE A 29 10.17 -1.28 -0.71
C PHE A 29 8.76 -0.74 -0.92
N GLU A 30 8.09 -0.27 0.14
CA GLU A 30 6.74 0.32 0.04
C GLU A 30 6.75 1.60 -0.80
N ILE A 31 7.74 2.47 -0.66
CA ILE A 31 7.93 3.63 -1.54
C ILE A 31 8.04 3.19 -3.01
N SER A 32 8.77 2.12 -3.29
CA SER A 32 8.98 1.60 -4.65
C SER A 32 7.73 1.00 -5.30
N THR A 33 6.73 0.60 -4.51
CA THR A 33 5.40 0.24 -5.03
C THR A 33 4.67 1.45 -5.60
N SER A 34 4.99 2.65 -5.11
CA SER A 34 4.28 3.91 -5.30
C SER A 34 2.81 3.93 -4.84
N THR A 35 2.30 2.86 -4.25
CA THR A 35 0.94 2.78 -3.69
C THR A 35 0.66 3.81 -2.59
N PRO A 36 1.65 4.24 -1.77
CA PRO A 36 1.43 5.27 -0.77
C PRO A 36 1.12 6.65 -1.35
N PHE A 37 1.37 6.87 -2.64
CA PHE A 37 1.28 8.19 -3.27
C PHE A 37 0.08 8.29 -4.19
N GLY A 38 -0.67 9.37 -4.00
CA GLY A 38 -1.96 9.55 -4.65
C GLY A 38 -3.10 8.87 -3.89
N ILE A 39 -4.21 9.58 -3.83
CA ILE A 39 -5.41 9.19 -3.07
C ILE A 39 -6.58 9.24 -4.02
N ARG A 40 -7.50 8.29 -3.92
CA ARG A 40 -8.81 8.37 -4.54
C ARG A 40 -9.93 8.26 -3.49
N HIS A 41 -11.06 8.87 -3.80
CA HIS A 41 -12.28 8.69 -3.03
C HIS A 41 -12.89 7.34 -3.42
N PHE A 42 -13.29 6.60 -2.40
CA PHE A 42 -13.92 5.30 -2.57
C PHE A 42 -15.33 5.33 -1.99
N GLU A 43 -16.31 5.38 -2.86
CA GLU A 43 -17.72 5.40 -2.49
C GLU A 43 -18.32 4.03 -2.82
N ASN A 44 -18.63 3.27 -1.76
CA ASN A 44 -19.23 1.95 -1.91
C ASN A 44 -20.25 1.74 -0.78
N GLU A 45 -21.45 1.30 -1.12
CA GLU A 45 -22.51 0.99 -0.15
C GLU A 45 -22.13 -0.10 0.86
N TYR A 46 -21.11 -0.90 0.54
CA TYR A 46 -20.64 -2.00 1.37
C TYR A 46 -19.45 -1.63 2.27
N PHE A 47 -18.81 -0.50 2.01
CA PHE A 47 -17.61 -0.07 2.71
C PHE A 47 -17.82 1.25 3.41
N ASN A 48 -17.40 1.28 4.64
CA ASN A 48 -17.31 2.51 5.39
C ASN A 48 -15.98 3.27 5.14
N ARG A 49 -15.14 2.78 4.23
CA ARG A 49 -13.91 3.47 3.81
C ARG A 49 -14.24 4.51 2.75
N LEU A 50 -13.61 5.66 2.88
CA LEU A 50 -13.78 6.78 1.95
C LEU A 50 -12.53 7.09 1.14
N LEU A 51 -11.37 6.66 1.60
CA LEU A 51 -10.10 6.95 0.97
C LEU A 51 -9.31 5.65 0.74
N THR A 52 -8.81 5.50 -0.47
CA THR A 52 -7.95 4.37 -0.83
C THR A 52 -6.77 4.84 -1.68
N THR A 53 -5.91 3.91 -2.08
CA THR A 53 -4.79 4.19 -2.97
C THR A 53 -5.30 4.59 -4.35
N TYR A 54 -4.61 5.52 -5.01
CA TYR A 54 -4.91 5.87 -6.39
C TYR A 54 -4.49 4.75 -7.35
N CYS A 55 -3.28 4.20 -7.18
CA CYS A 55 -2.82 3.11 -8.03
C CYS A 55 -3.24 1.73 -7.50
N ASP A 56 -3.34 0.76 -8.40
CA ASP A 56 -3.60 -0.64 -8.08
C ASP A 56 -2.43 -1.23 -7.27
N PRO A 57 -2.67 -1.75 -6.06
CA PRO A 57 -1.64 -2.36 -5.23
C PRO A 57 -0.92 -3.53 -5.91
N ASN A 58 -1.61 -4.32 -6.73
CA ASN A 58 -1.01 -5.43 -7.45
C ASN A 58 0.04 -4.96 -8.46
N GLN A 59 -0.30 -3.92 -9.24
CA GLN A 59 0.65 -3.31 -10.17
C GLN A 59 1.84 -2.68 -9.42
N GLY A 60 1.58 -2.07 -8.27
CA GLY A 60 2.62 -1.53 -7.39
C GLY A 60 3.60 -2.60 -6.93
N MET A 61 3.10 -3.71 -6.39
CA MET A 61 3.93 -4.83 -5.95
C MET A 61 4.77 -5.42 -7.11
N ASP A 62 4.16 -5.67 -8.27
CA ASP A 62 4.88 -6.21 -9.43
C ASP A 62 5.97 -5.27 -9.92
N ARG A 63 5.75 -3.95 -9.81
CA ARG A 63 6.75 -2.92 -10.12
C ARG A 63 7.90 -2.94 -9.12
N ALA A 64 7.60 -2.91 -7.83
CA ALA A 64 8.61 -2.95 -6.78
C ALA A 64 9.47 -4.20 -6.89
N LEU A 65 8.87 -5.38 -7.02
CA LEU A 65 9.62 -6.63 -7.19
C LEU A 65 10.62 -6.53 -8.34
N ARG A 66 10.22 -6.03 -9.51
CA ARG A 66 11.14 -5.87 -10.66
C ARG A 66 12.27 -4.90 -10.36
N LEU A 67 12.02 -3.78 -9.69
CA LEU A 67 13.05 -2.82 -9.31
C LEU A 67 14.08 -3.42 -8.34
N TRP A 68 13.63 -4.28 -7.45
CA TRP A 68 14.48 -4.99 -6.49
C TRP A 68 15.11 -6.26 -7.04
N GLY A 69 15.05 -6.48 -8.36
CA GLY A 69 15.71 -7.60 -9.03
C GLY A 69 14.97 -8.93 -8.91
N TYR A 70 13.71 -8.90 -8.53
CA TYR A 70 12.86 -10.08 -8.47
C TYR A 70 11.90 -10.15 -9.67
N ASP A 71 11.63 -11.36 -10.10
CA ASP A 71 10.57 -11.65 -11.07
C ASP A 71 9.37 -12.24 -10.34
N ALA A 72 8.19 -11.84 -10.77
CA ALA A 72 6.94 -12.35 -10.23
C ALA A 72 6.14 -12.99 -11.35
N GLU A 73 6.03 -14.30 -11.32
CA GLU A 73 5.10 -15.00 -12.19
C GLU A 73 3.70 -14.88 -11.59
N THR A 74 2.93 -13.91 -12.08
CA THR A 74 1.62 -13.56 -11.56
C THR A 74 0.51 -14.15 -12.44
N VAL A 75 -0.38 -14.91 -11.83
CA VAL A 75 -1.63 -15.39 -12.44
C VAL A 75 -2.79 -14.66 -11.80
N ARG A 76 -3.76 -14.26 -12.62
CA ARG A 76 -5.05 -13.71 -12.18
C ARG A 76 -6.08 -14.82 -12.31
N ALA A 77 -6.75 -15.13 -11.21
CA ALA A 77 -7.82 -16.12 -11.16
C ALA A 77 -9.15 -15.42 -10.91
N ASP A 78 -10.17 -15.78 -11.66
CA ASP A 78 -11.50 -15.20 -11.55
C ASP A 78 -12.33 -15.89 -10.46
N THR A 79 -11.92 -17.09 -10.07
CA THR A 79 -12.61 -17.90 -9.06
C THR A 79 -11.65 -18.38 -7.97
N ALA A 80 -12.19 -18.68 -6.80
CA ALA A 80 -11.44 -19.29 -5.71
C ALA A 80 -10.91 -20.68 -6.07
N GLU A 81 -11.63 -21.44 -6.86
CA GLU A 81 -11.27 -22.76 -7.36
C GLU A 81 -10.02 -22.68 -8.23
N GLU A 82 -10.02 -21.79 -9.21
CA GLU A 82 -8.86 -21.54 -10.08
C GLU A 82 -7.65 -21.08 -9.25
N ALA A 83 -7.84 -20.12 -8.33
CA ALA A 83 -6.77 -19.67 -7.46
C ALA A 83 -6.18 -20.81 -6.62
N VAL A 84 -7.00 -21.66 -6.02
CA VAL A 84 -6.52 -22.83 -5.26
C VAL A 84 -5.77 -23.83 -6.14
N GLN A 85 -6.22 -24.04 -7.38
CA GLN A 85 -5.51 -24.90 -8.33
C GLN A 85 -4.11 -24.34 -8.67
N GLU A 86 -4.04 -23.06 -8.98
CA GLU A 86 -2.77 -22.37 -9.24
C GLU A 86 -1.85 -22.41 -8.01
N ILE A 87 -2.38 -22.18 -6.83
CA ILE A 87 -1.62 -22.25 -5.58
C ILE A 87 -1.04 -23.64 -5.39
N ARG A 88 -1.83 -24.71 -5.56
CA ARG A 88 -1.35 -26.09 -5.43
C ARG A 88 -0.19 -26.40 -6.37
N CYS A 89 -0.27 -25.93 -7.62
CA CYS A 89 0.78 -26.14 -8.60
C CYS A 89 2.08 -25.41 -8.22
N ARG A 90 1.97 -24.21 -7.61
CA ARG A 90 3.12 -23.32 -7.36
C ARG A 90 3.75 -23.51 -5.99
N VAL A 91 2.97 -23.65 -4.93
CA VAL A 91 3.47 -23.78 -3.55
C VAL A 91 4.24 -25.09 -3.35
N CYS A 92 4.02 -26.12 -4.18
CA CYS A 92 4.81 -27.36 -4.18
C CYS A 92 6.24 -27.18 -4.76
N THR A 93 6.56 -26.01 -5.27
CA THR A 93 7.90 -25.66 -5.74
C THR A 93 8.75 -25.07 -4.61
N ALA A 94 10.02 -24.82 -4.88
CA ALA A 94 10.94 -24.21 -3.91
C ALA A 94 10.71 -22.69 -3.70
N TYR A 95 9.71 -22.11 -4.36
CA TYR A 95 9.49 -20.66 -4.36
C TYR A 95 8.21 -20.29 -3.64
N PRO A 96 8.24 -19.26 -2.78
CA PRO A 96 7.07 -18.80 -2.05
C PRO A 96 6.04 -18.13 -2.96
N VAL A 97 4.79 -18.13 -2.54
CA VAL A 97 3.67 -17.59 -3.31
C VAL A 97 2.94 -16.54 -2.45
N VAL A 98 2.82 -15.33 -2.96
CA VAL A 98 1.96 -14.29 -2.38
C VAL A 98 0.59 -14.34 -3.05
N VAL A 99 -0.46 -14.42 -2.25
CA VAL A 99 -1.83 -14.49 -2.73
C VAL A 99 -2.69 -13.37 -2.14
N GLY A 100 -3.54 -12.81 -2.97
CA GLY A 100 -4.51 -11.78 -2.60
C GLY A 100 -5.00 -10.98 -3.81
N PRO A 101 -5.87 -9.99 -3.60
CA PRO A 101 -6.46 -9.69 -2.29
C PRO A 101 -7.46 -10.75 -1.83
N ILE A 102 -7.47 -11.02 -0.53
CA ILE A 102 -8.45 -11.83 0.15
C ILE A 102 -9.30 -10.97 1.07
N ASP A 103 -10.51 -11.40 1.37
CA ASP A 103 -11.38 -10.69 2.31
C ASP A 103 -10.88 -10.86 3.75
N MET A 104 -10.30 -9.81 4.32
CA MET A 104 -9.76 -9.79 5.68
C MET A 104 -10.83 -10.18 6.72
N GLY A 105 -12.09 -9.86 6.46
CA GLY A 105 -13.22 -10.20 7.33
C GLY A 105 -13.57 -11.69 7.37
N LYS A 106 -12.97 -12.50 6.49
CA LYS A 106 -13.15 -13.96 6.50
C LYS A 106 -12.03 -14.70 7.22
N LEU A 107 -10.91 -14.00 7.51
CA LEU A 107 -9.77 -14.60 8.21
C LEU A 107 -10.15 -14.90 9.67
N GLY A 108 -10.34 -16.17 9.98
CA GLY A 108 -10.88 -16.62 11.28
C GLY A 108 -9.98 -16.33 12.48
N TYR A 109 -8.75 -15.88 12.26
CA TYR A 109 -7.80 -15.48 13.30
C TYR A 109 -7.78 -13.96 13.53
N GLN A 110 -8.50 -13.17 12.73
CA GLN A 110 -8.55 -11.73 12.91
C GLN A 110 -9.36 -11.33 14.16
N ILE A 111 -8.90 -10.28 14.83
CA ILE A 111 -9.64 -9.66 15.93
C ILE A 111 -10.74 -8.80 15.31
N MET A 112 -12.00 -9.06 15.65
CA MET A 112 -13.18 -8.36 15.12
C MET A 112 -13.33 -8.43 13.58
N PRO A 113 -13.36 -9.63 12.98
CA PRO A 113 -13.40 -9.79 11.53
C PRO A 113 -14.62 -9.11 10.89
N ALA A 114 -15.73 -8.96 11.63
CA ALA A 114 -16.92 -8.28 11.14
C ALA A 114 -16.68 -6.80 10.72
N LEU A 115 -15.69 -6.13 11.32
CA LEU A 115 -15.30 -4.76 10.97
C LEU A 115 -14.34 -4.70 9.79
N LEU A 116 -13.73 -5.83 9.43
CA LEU A 116 -12.73 -5.95 8.38
C LEU A 116 -13.31 -6.56 7.09
N LYS A 117 -14.62 -6.79 7.04
CA LYS A 117 -15.27 -7.35 5.86
C LYS A 117 -14.97 -6.53 4.62
N ARG A 118 -14.58 -7.22 3.55
CA ARG A 118 -14.27 -6.66 2.24
C ARG A 118 -13.04 -5.75 2.20
N MET A 119 -12.22 -5.76 3.24
CA MET A 119 -10.90 -5.14 3.20
C MET A 119 -9.92 -6.10 2.52
N ASP A 120 -9.14 -5.54 1.61
CA ASP A 120 -8.09 -6.27 0.91
C ASP A 120 -6.99 -6.72 1.87
N HIS A 121 -6.52 -7.95 1.67
CA HIS A 121 -5.40 -8.48 2.42
C HIS A 121 -4.56 -9.42 1.55
N TYR A 122 -3.26 -9.50 1.85
CA TYR A 122 -2.31 -10.37 1.16
C TYR A 122 -1.58 -11.25 2.16
N ILE A 123 -1.45 -12.54 1.83
CA ILE A 123 -0.74 -13.51 2.65
C ILE A 123 0.35 -14.20 1.84
N LEU A 124 1.38 -14.66 2.53
CA LEU A 124 2.43 -15.50 1.99
C LEU A 124 2.08 -16.97 2.21
N LEU A 125 2.22 -17.79 1.17
CA LEU A 125 2.15 -19.25 1.22
C LEU A 125 3.56 -19.81 1.01
N GLU A 126 4.07 -20.54 2.01
CA GLU A 126 5.48 -20.98 2.04
C GLU A 126 5.67 -22.41 1.60
N SER A 127 4.74 -23.29 1.94
CA SER A 127 4.79 -24.72 1.65
C SER A 127 3.40 -25.35 1.70
N CYS A 128 3.30 -26.59 1.22
CA CYS A 128 2.04 -27.32 1.23
C CYS A 128 2.22 -28.79 1.61
N SER A 129 1.11 -29.39 2.00
CA SER A 129 0.89 -30.83 2.07
C SER A 129 -0.27 -31.22 1.15
N ALA A 130 -0.68 -32.46 1.15
CA ALA A 130 -1.80 -32.91 0.31
C ALA A 130 -3.11 -32.12 0.60
N ASN A 131 -3.34 -31.72 1.86
CA ASN A 131 -4.61 -31.15 2.32
C ASN A 131 -4.50 -29.74 2.88
N GLU A 132 -3.29 -29.24 3.14
CA GLU A 132 -3.04 -28.00 3.86
C GLU A 132 -1.93 -27.20 3.21
N VAL A 133 -1.97 -25.91 3.42
CA VAL A 133 -0.92 -24.95 3.09
C VAL A 133 -0.47 -24.22 4.35
N TYR A 134 0.83 -23.91 4.43
CA TYR A 134 1.41 -23.12 5.51
C TYR A 134 1.51 -21.68 5.04
N CYS A 135 0.86 -20.80 5.77
CA CYS A 135 0.83 -19.38 5.45
C CYS A 135 1.48 -18.54 6.55
N THR A 136 2.06 -17.43 6.11
CA THR A 136 2.58 -16.38 6.98
C THR A 136 1.83 -15.10 6.66
N ASP A 137 1.29 -14.47 7.70
CA ASP A 137 0.50 -13.26 7.62
C ASP A 137 1.18 -12.12 8.40
N SER A 138 1.20 -10.93 7.83
CA SER A 138 1.75 -9.72 8.45
C SER A 138 1.07 -9.35 9.78
N GLU A 139 -0.14 -9.83 10.03
CA GLU A 139 -0.86 -9.66 11.30
C GLU A 139 -0.28 -10.47 12.47
N GLY A 140 0.90 -11.06 12.31
CA GLY A 140 1.63 -11.76 13.36
C GLY A 140 1.46 -13.28 13.35
N PHE A 141 0.86 -13.83 12.33
CA PHE A 141 0.66 -15.27 12.18
C PHE A 141 1.75 -15.88 11.31
N TYR A 142 2.69 -16.56 11.95
CA TYR A 142 3.81 -17.21 11.29
C TYR A 142 3.58 -18.72 11.18
N GLN A 143 3.73 -19.26 9.95
CA GLN A 143 3.53 -20.67 9.62
C GLN A 143 2.19 -21.25 10.13
N TYR A 144 1.14 -20.47 9.96
CA TYR A 144 -0.22 -20.89 10.27
C TYR A 144 -0.68 -21.95 9.26
N ARG A 145 -1.27 -23.04 9.76
CA ARG A 145 -1.83 -24.10 8.90
C ARG A 145 -3.23 -23.75 8.46
N LEU A 146 -3.46 -23.85 7.17
CA LEU A 146 -4.73 -23.56 6.55
C LEU A 146 -5.11 -24.68 5.59
N SER A 147 -6.28 -25.31 5.78
CA SER A 147 -6.78 -26.28 4.81
C SER A 147 -7.13 -25.59 3.49
N TYR A 148 -7.05 -26.33 2.37
CA TYR A 148 -7.46 -25.78 1.07
C TYR A 148 -8.92 -25.37 1.02
N ASP A 149 -9.80 -26.02 1.78
CA ASP A 149 -11.20 -25.63 1.88
C ASP A 149 -11.36 -24.28 2.59
N LYS A 150 -10.61 -24.05 3.66
CA LYS A 150 -10.58 -22.74 4.33
C LYS A 150 -9.92 -21.67 3.46
N LEU A 151 -8.85 -21.99 2.76
CA LEU A 151 -8.24 -21.09 1.81
C LEU A 151 -9.24 -20.69 0.72
N ARG A 152 -9.98 -21.63 0.15
CA ARG A 152 -11.05 -21.36 -0.83
C ARG A 152 -12.12 -20.43 -0.28
N GLU A 153 -12.53 -20.62 0.98
CA GLU A 153 -13.49 -19.74 1.65
C GLU A 153 -12.96 -18.30 1.77
N TYR A 154 -11.66 -18.13 2.04
CA TYR A 154 -11.03 -16.82 2.18
C TYR A 154 -10.84 -16.12 0.83
N LEU A 155 -10.54 -16.88 -0.21
CA LEU A 155 -10.37 -16.41 -1.57
C LEU A 155 -11.75 -16.12 -2.21
N SER A 156 -12.14 -14.86 -2.20
CA SER A 156 -13.43 -14.44 -2.75
C SER A 156 -13.25 -13.14 -3.51
N ALA A 157 -12.91 -13.26 -4.78
CA ALA A 157 -12.62 -12.13 -5.66
C ALA A 157 -13.72 -11.06 -5.66
N ASN A 158 -14.98 -11.49 -5.63
CA ASN A 158 -16.12 -10.56 -5.64
C ASN A 158 -16.39 -9.89 -4.30
N ALA A 159 -15.71 -10.29 -3.22
CA ALA A 159 -15.93 -9.73 -1.91
C ALA A 159 -15.04 -8.51 -1.64
N VAL A 160 -13.95 -8.36 -2.40
CA VAL A 160 -12.97 -7.28 -2.26
C VAL A 160 -13.03 -6.39 -3.50
N PRO A 161 -13.56 -5.16 -3.40
CA PRO A 161 -13.76 -4.28 -4.55
C PRO A 161 -12.47 -3.89 -5.27
N GLU A 162 -11.36 -3.79 -4.55
CA GLU A 162 -10.04 -3.48 -5.11
C GLU A 162 -9.47 -4.62 -5.98
N ALA A 163 -10.12 -5.79 -5.94
CA ALA A 163 -9.66 -6.98 -6.68
C ALA A 163 -10.07 -6.97 -8.16
N ASP A 164 -10.91 -6.03 -8.61
CA ASP A 164 -11.51 -6.03 -9.96
C ASP A 164 -12.06 -7.43 -10.36
N GLY A 165 -12.64 -8.15 -9.39
CA GLY A 165 -13.15 -9.50 -9.58
C GLY A 165 -12.12 -10.61 -9.69
N CYS A 166 -10.81 -10.33 -9.49
CA CYS A 166 -9.78 -11.36 -9.59
C CYS A 166 -8.94 -11.49 -8.32
N ILE A 167 -8.40 -12.70 -8.13
CA ILE A 167 -7.40 -13.04 -7.13
C ILE A 167 -6.06 -13.16 -7.85
N THR A 168 -5.02 -12.56 -7.30
CA THR A 168 -3.66 -12.72 -7.83
C THR A 168 -2.92 -13.81 -7.07
N VAL A 169 -2.29 -14.72 -7.81
CA VAL A 169 -1.36 -15.74 -7.30
C VAL A 169 0.01 -15.41 -7.86
N ARG A 170 0.93 -14.98 -7.00
CA ARG A 170 2.20 -14.37 -7.37
C ARG A 170 3.35 -15.22 -6.84
N GLN A 171 4.05 -15.94 -7.72
CA GLN A 171 5.26 -16.67 -7.37
C GLN A 171 6.49 -15.78 -7.55
N ILE A 172 7.27 -15.60 -6.47
CA ILE A 172 8.39 -14.65 -6.44
C ILE A 172 9.73 -15.40 -6.54
N ARG A 173 10.61 -14.94 -7.43
CA ARG A 173 11.94 -15.52 -7.65
C ARG A 173 12.98 -14.42 -7.80
N LYS A 174 14.14 -14.56 -7.16
CA LYS A 174 15.27 -13.66 -7.42
C LYS A 174 15.77 -13.91 -8.86
N LYS A 175 15.91 -12.84 -9.64
CA LYS A 175 16.34 -12.89 -11.03
C LYS A 175 17.71 -12.30 -11.25
N GLN A 176 17.97 -11.19 -10.58
CA GLN A 176 19.23 -10.44 -10.72
C GLN A 176 19.51 -9.63 -9.46
N GLU A 177 20.71 -9.10 -9.37
CA GLU A 177 21.02 -8.10 -8.35
C GLU A 177 20.40 -6.75 -8.76
N TYR A 178 19.99 -5.97 -7.75
CA TYR A 178 19.44 -4.62 -7.96
C TYR A 178 20.54 -3.56 -7.78
N ARG A 179 20.28 -2.40 -8.33
CA ARG A 179 21.09 -1.20 -8.12
C ARG A 179 20.24 -0.20 -7.33
N ILE A 180 20.72 0.16 -6.15
CA ILE A 180 19.95 1.02 -5.24
C ILE A 180 19.64 2.39 -5.87
N GLU A 181 20.57 2.93 -6.66
CA GLU A 181 20.37 4.21 -7.34
C GLU A 181 19.21 4.14 -8.34
N GLU A 182 19.08 3.03 -9.06
CA GLU A 182 17.97 2.80 -10.00
C GLU A 182 16.64 2.64 -9.26
N VAL A 183 16.65 1.90 -8.13
CA VAL A 183 15.46 1.76 -7.26
C VAL A 183 14.99 3.13 -6.79
N LEU A 184 15.89 3.96 -6.28
CA LEU A 184 15.58 5.31 -5.80
C LEU A 184 15.03 6.19 -6.93
N GLU A 185 15.73 6.24 -8.07
CA GLU A 185 15.33 7.07 -9.21
C GLU A 185 13.92 6.71 -9.71
N GLN A 186 13.66 5.42 -9.91
CA GLN A 186 12.36 4.98 -10.41
C GLN A 186 11.25 5.15 -9.36
N SER A 187 11.54 4.89 -8.09
CA SER A 187 10.58 5.09 -7.01
C SER A 187 10.11 6.53 -6.90
N ILE A 188 11.03 7.48 -7.01
CA ILE A 188 10.74 8.92 -6.99
C ILE A 188 9.86 9.31 -8.18
N ARG A 189 10.19 8.82 -9.38
CA ARG A 189 9.40 9.09 -10.60
C ARG A 189 7.98 8.58 -10.45
N TYR A 190 7.83 7.33 -10.05
CA TYR A 190 6.50 6.72 -9.88
C TYR A 190 5.67 7.40 -8.78
N ALA A 191 6.31 7.85 -7.71
CA ALA A 191 5.63 8.61 -6.66
C ALA A 191 5.09 9.95 -7.18
N ALA A 192 5.92 10.70 -7.91
CA ALA A 192 5.54 11.98 -8.51
C ALA A 192 4.44 11.78 -9.56
N ASP A 193 4.56 10.75 -10.42
CA ASP A 193 3.57 10.44 -11.44
C ASP A 193 2.21 10.07 -10.83
N ASN A 194 2.18 9.29 -9.76
CA ASN A 194 0.93 8.93 -9.08
C ASN A 194 0.26 10.13 -8.41
N LEU A 195 1.03 11.00 -7.75
CA LEU A 195 0.48 12.22 -7.15
C LEU A 195 -0.14 13.12 -8.21
N ARG A 196 0.57 13.33 -9.33
CA ARG A 196 0.07 14.14 -10.46
C ARG A 196 -1.15 13.51 -11.10
N ALA A 197 -1.10 12.22 -11.42
CA ALA A 197 -2.20 11.51 -12.05
C ALA A 197 -3.47 11.52 -11.20
N ALA A 198 -3.36 11.41 -9.87
CA ALA A 198 -4.49 11.52 -8.96
C ALA A 198 -5.14 12.92 -9.03
N GLU A 199 -4.34 14.00 -9.04
CA GLU A 199 -4.88 15.38 -9.18
C GLU A 199 -5.51 15.61 -10.55
N GLU A 200 -4.88 15.17 -11.64
CA GLU A 200 -5.39 15.28 -13.03
C GLU A 200 -6.69 14.49 -13.24
N ALA A 201 -6.84 13.35 -12.57
CA ALA A 201 -8.08 12.57 -12.57
C ALA A 201 -9.20 13.20 -11.73
N GLY A 202 -8.94 14.32 -11.04
CA GLY A 202 -9.90 14.94 -10.14
C GLY A 202 -10.11 14.17 -8.83
N GLU A 203 -9.13 13.39 -8.46
CA GLU A 203 -9.00 12.68 -7.19
C GLU A 203 -8.03 13.45 -6.26
N GLY A 204 -7.15 12.79 -5.55
CA GLY A 204 -6.14 13.46 -4.72
C GLY A 204 -6.76 14.40 -3.69
N SER A 205 -6.52 15.70 -3.86
CA SER A 205 -7.07 16.73 -2.97
C SER A 205 -8.60 16.73 -2.92
N ARG A 206 -9.26 16.45 -4.05
CA ARG A 206 -10.73 16.37 -4.12
C ARG A 206 -11.27 15.18 -3.34
N ALA A 207 -10.56 14.04 -3.35
CA ALA A 207 -10.92 12.86 -2.55
C ALA A 207 -11.01 13.21 -1.07
N ILE A 208 -10.00 13.91 -0.53
CA ILE A 208 -9.99 14.39 0.86
C ILE A 208 -11.17 15.33 1.13
N LYS A 209 -11.43 16.27 0.22
CA LYS A 209 -12.54 17.21 0.35
C LYS A 209 -13.91 16.53 0.38
N ASN A 210 -14.07 15.45 -0.40
CA ASN A 210 -15.32 14.70 -0.45
C ASN A 210 -15.66 14.05 0.89
N CYS A 211 -14.66 13.71 1.73
CA CYS A 211 -14.91 13.21 3.08
C CYS A 211 -15.80 14.14 3.93
N CYS A 212 -15.78 15.44 3.66
CA CYS A 212 -16.64 16.41 4.36
C CYS A 212 -18.14 16.12 4.22
N ARG A 213 -18.56 15.42 3.15
CA ARG A 213 -19.97 15.07 2.92
C ARG A 213 -20.52 14.07 3.94
N TYR A 214 -19.64 13.31 4.55
CA TYR A 214 -19.97 12.18 5.44
C TYR A 214 -19.73 12.51 6.92
N LEU A 215 -19.33 13.74 7.26
CA LEU A 215 -18.97 14.11 8.64
C LEU A 215 -20.10 13.88 9.66
N GLU A 216 -21.35 14.06 9.25
CA GLU A 216 -22.51 13.78 10.13
C GLU A 216 -22.63 12.28 10.45
N GLN A 217 -22.29 11.40 9.49
CA GLN A 217 -22.35 9.95 9.67
C GLN A 217 -21.30 9.46 10.68
N TYR A 218 -20.17 10.15 10.80
CA TYR A 218 -19.10 9.78 11.74
C TYR A 218 -19.44 10.03 13.21
N LYS A 219 -20.58 10.65 13.49
CA LYS A 219 -21.13 10.68 14.85
C LYS A 219 -21.51 9.28 15.33
N GLU A 220 -21.85 8.36 14.43
CA GLU A 220 -22.11 6.96 14.74
C GLU A 220 -20.79 6.17 14.80
N TYR A 221 -20.67 5.31 15.83
CA TYR A 221 -19.47 4.50 16.05
C TYR A 221 -19.09 3.61 14.88
N LYS A 222 -20.07 3.01 14.18
CA LYS A 222 -19.85 2.12 13.04
C LYS A 222 -19.15 2.79 11.85
N TRP A 223 -19.29 4.13 11.70
CA TRP A 223 -18.63 4.92 10.67
C TRP A 223 -17.30 5.49 11.15
N ARG A 224 -17.15 5.69 12.45
CA ARG A 224 -15.98 6.32 13.06
C ARG A 224 -14.74 5.45 12.98
N LEU A 225 -14.88 4.13 13.24
CA LEU A 225 -13.74 3.20 13.17
C LEU A 225 -13.10 3.13 11.78
N PRO A 226 -13.85 2.93 10.69
CA PRO A 226 -13.29 2.95 9.34
C PRO A 226 -12.58 4.27 9.02
N LEU A 227 -13.17 5.42 9.38
CA LEU A 227 -12.48 6.70 9.19
C LEU A 227 -11.19 6.80 10.00
N MET A 228 -11.17 6.33 11.24
CA MET A 228 -9.93 6.29 12.03
C MET A 228 -8.85 5.46 11.33
N TYR A 229 -9.22 4.33 10.74
CA TYR A 229 -8.33 3.52 9.93
C TYR A 229 -7.79 4.29 8.72
N ASP A 230 -8.67 4.95 7.95
CA ASP A 230 -8.27 5.75 6.79
C ASP A 230 -7.32 6.90 7.20
N ILE A 231 -7.60 7.60 8.30
CA ILE A 231 -6.73 8.66 8.82
C ILE A 231 -5.36 8.13 9.26
N GLN A 232 -5.33 6.97 9.92
CA GLN A 232 -4.08 6.33 10.32
C GLN A 232 -3.26 5.90 9.10
N TYR A 233 -3.92 5.35 8.10
CA TYR A 233 -3.31 4.97 6.83
C TYR A 233 -2.72 6.18 6.09
N LEU A 234 -3.47 7.29 6.02
CA LEU A 234 -2.95 8.54 5.46
C LEU A 234 -1.72 9.06 6.22
N LYS A 235 -1.72 9.00 7.56
CA LYS A 235 -0.55 9.39 8.36
C LYS A 235 0.69 8.57 8.00
N GLN A 236 0.56 7.25 7.88
CA GLN A 236 1.69 6.40 7.50
C GLN A 236 2.23 6.76 6.11
N ARG A 237 1.35 7.00 5.15
CA ARG A 237 1.74 7.47 3.82
C ARG A 237 2.53 8.78 3.87
N LYS A 238 2.13 9.70 4.77
CA LYS A 238 2.87 10.95 4.96
C LYS A 238 4.25 10.73 5.59
N ILE A 239 4.40 9.72 6.45
CA ILE A 239 5.72 9.31 6.98
C ILE A 239 6.59 8.77 5.85
N LEU A 240 6.07 7.87 5.01
CA LEU A 240 6.79 7.37 3.83
C LEU A 240 7.18 8.49 2.87
N LEU A 241 6.35 9.52 2.74
CA LEU A 241 6.67 10.68 1.94
C LEU A 241 7.81 11.53 2.56
N LEU A 242 7.88 11.62 3.89
CA LEU A 242 9.04 12.23 4.55
C LEU A 242 10.32 11.44 4.28
N THR A 243 10.27 10.11 4.36
CA THR A 243 11.39 9.24 3.98
C THR A 243 11.81 9.47 2.52
N LEU A 244 10.85 9.58 1.61
CA LEU A 244 11.15 9.90 0.21
C LEU A 244 11.83 11.28 0.06
N ILE A 245 11.36 12.28 0.80
CA ILE A 245 11.97 13.62 0.80
C ILE A 245 13.39 13.56 1.35
N ASP A 246 13.66 12.79 2.42
CA ASP A 246 15.01 12.59 2.96
C ASP A 246 15.94 11.99 1.90
N LEU A 247 15.48 10.93 1.22
CA LEU A 247 16.23 10.30 0.14
C LEU A 247 16.49 11.24 -1.04
N LEU A 248 15.54 12.12 -1.35
CA LEU A 248 15.72 13.15 -2.38
C LEU A 248 16.80 14.17 -1.97
N GLU A 249 16.78 14.66 -0.73
CA GLU A 249 17.77 15.61 -0.21
C GLU A 249 19.18 15.02 -0.17
N GLU A 250 19.30 13.73 0.18
CA GLU A 250 20.58 13.03 0.22
C GLU A 250 21.18 12.75 -1.17
N ASN A 251 20.34 12.51 -2.15
CA ASN A 251 20.77 11.97 -3.44
C ASN A 251 20.64 12.94 -4.62
N VAL A 252 19.85 14.01 -4.50
CA VAL A 252 19.57 14.94 -5.61
C VAL A 252 20.00 16.35 -5.23
N ARG A 253 21.02 16.89 -5.92
CA ARG A 253 21.43 18.29 -5.78
C ARG A 253 20.45 19.21 -6.52
N CYS A 254 20.15 20.38 -5.98
CA CYS A 254 19.34 21.46 -6.56
C CYS A 254 17.83 21.45 -6.28
N ILE A 255 17.31 20.56 -5.45
CA ILE A 255 15.87 20.53 -5.10
C ILE A 255 15.57 21.00 -3.67
N GLU A 256 16.55 21.60 -2.99
CA GLU A 256 16.43 21.96 -1.56
C GLU A 256 15.22 22.84 -1.23
N CYS A 257 14.85 23.78 -2.10
CA CYS A 257 13.67 24.62 -1.89
C CYS A 257 12.37 23.81 -1.99
N GLN A 258 12.32 22.87 -2.93
CA GLN A 258 11.13 22.02 -3.16
C GLN A 258 10.98 21.00 -2.04
N THR A 259 12.05 20.39 -1.59
CA THR A 259 12.03 19.44 -0.47
C THR A 259 11.70 20.12 0.85
N LYS A 260 12.22 21.31 1.12
CA LYS A 260 11.85 22.12 2.29
C LYS A 260 10.36 22.45 2.33
N GLU A 261 9.81 22.92 1.20
CA GLU A 261 8.37 23.24 1.13
C GLU A 261 7.53 21.96 1.23
N SER A 262 7.91 20.87 0.55
CA SER A 262 7.24 19.58 0.66
C SER A 262 7.22 19.06 2.08
N ARG A 263 8.37 19.12 2.78
CA ARG A 263 8.50 18.72 4.18
C ARG A 263 7.58 19.55 5.08
N ARG A 264 7.54 20.88 4.87
CA ARG A 264 6.65 21.77 5.63
C ARG A 264 5.18 21.40 5.43
N ILE A 265 4.78 21.14 4.17
CA ILE A 265 3.40 20.73 3.84
C ILE A 265 3.06 19.39 4.54
N VAL A 266 3.93 18.39 4.39
CA VAL A 266 3.71 17.05 4.96
C VAL A 266 3.63 17.08 6.48
N ASN A 267 4.49 17.84 7.16
CA ASN A 267 4.43 17.99 8.61
C ASN A 267 3.13 18.66 9.06
N THR A 268 2.64 19.67 8.32
CA THR A 268 1.36 20.29 8.62
C THR A 268 0.21 19.29 8.42
N GLN A 269 0.23 18.52 7.34
CA GLN A 269 -0.75 17.45 7.10
C GLN A 269 -0.76 16.42 8.24
N ASN A 270 0.42 15.96 8.69
CA ASN A 270 0.53 15.02 9.81
C ASN A 270 -0.07 15.59 11.11
N GLY A 271 0.14 16.87 11.38
CA GLY A 271 -0.47 17.55 12.53
C GLY A 271 -1.99 17.56 12.45
N LEU A 272 -2.56 17.91 11.30
CA LEU A 272 -4.00 17.92 11.05
C LEU A 272 -4.61 16.52 11.17
N LEU A 273 -3.99 15.51 10.53
CA LEU A 273 -4.43 14.12 10.62
C LEU A 273 -4.40 13.62 12.07
N GLY A 274 -3.36 13.99 12.83
CA GLY A 274 -3.27 13.69 14.26
C GLY A 274 -4.42 14.32 15.07
N LYS A 275 -4.75 15.58 14.82
CA LYS A 275 -5.88 16.28 15.46
C LYS A 275 -7.21 15.59 15.14
N ILE A 276 -7.45 15.27 13.86
CA ILE A 276 -8.66 14.56 13.41
C ILE A 276 -8.75 13.19 14.10
N TYR A 277 -7.66 12.41 14.11
CA TYR A 277 -7.64 11.10 14.74
C TYR A 277 -7.99 11.13 16.23
N VAL A 278 -7.38 12.06 16.98
CA VAL A 278 -7.66 12.24 18.42
C VAL A 278 -9.10 12.67 18.66
N ASN A 279 -9.67 13.52 17.81
CA ASN A 279 -11.07 13.93 17.92
C ASN A 279 -12.01 12.75 17.67
N LEU A 280 -11.73 11.92 16.64
CA LEU A 280 -12.47 10.69 16.37
C LEU A 280 -12.43 9.72 17.55
N GLN A 281 -11.25 9.48 18.13
CA GLN A 281 -11.11 8.60 19.31
C GLN A 281 -11.97 9.09 20.49
N LYS A 282 -12.00 10.40 20.72
CA LYS A 282 -12.75 11.03 21.81
C LYS A 282 -14.24 11.24 21.51
N GLY A 283 -14.70 10.84 20.32
CA GLY A 283 -16.07 11.10 19.88
C GLY A 283 -16.40 12.58 19.74
N LYS A 284 -15.40 13.44 19.55
CA LYS A 284 -15.58 14.87 19.32
C LYS A 284 -15.94 15.15 17.86
N GLU A 285 -16.58 16.28 17.65
CA GLU A 285 -16.87 16.78 16.31
C GLU A 285 -15.59 17.06 15.52
N ILE A 286 -15.64 16.78 14.23
CA ILE A 286 -14.54 17.04 13.30
C ILE A 286 -14.89 18.30 12.52
N GLU A 287 -13.98 19.27 12.57
CA GLU A 287 -14.12 20.54 11.85
C GLU A 287 -13.97 20.30 10.33
N LYS A 288 -14.92 20.78 9.53
CA LYS A 288 -14.87 20.74 8.05
C LYS A 288 -13.62 21.44 7.52
N GLU A 289 -13.20 22.50 8.20
CA GLU A 289 -12.02 23.30 7.89
C GLU A 289 -10.74 22.45 7.90
N SER A 290 -10.64 21.47 8.78
CA SER A 290 -9.48 20.55 8.84
C SER A 290 -9.34 19.73 7.56
N PHE A 291 -10.43 19.23 6.99
CA PHE A 291 -10.40 18.51 5.71
C PHE A 291 -10.18 19.45 4.53
N ALA A 292 -10.72 20.66 4.56
CA ALA A 292 -10.49 21.66 3.53
C ALA A 292 -9.02 22.07 3.48
N GLU A 293 -8.39 22.25 4.64
CA GLU A 293 -6.96 22.55 4.75
C GLU A 293 -6.11 21.37 4.28
N LEU A 294 -6.40 20.13 4.70
CA LEU A 294 -5.74 18.93 4.20
C LEU A 294 -5.81 18.81 2.68
N SER A 295 -6.98 19.05 2.11
CA SER A 295 -7.21 19.05 0.66
C SER A 295 -6.35 20.09 -0.05
N SER A 296 -6.30 21.32 0.47
CA SER A 296 -5.46 22.40 -0.08
C SER A 296 -3.98 22.06 -0.03
N LEU A 297 -3.52 21.47 1.09
CA LEU A 297 -2.14 21.03 1.26
C LEU A 297 -1.79 19.88 0.31
N GLU A 298 -2.71 18.93 0.06
CA GLU A 298 -2.48 17.84 -0.89
C GLU A 298 -2.28 18.35 -2.31
N SER A 299 -3.13 19.28 -2.78
CA SER A 299 -2.98 19.90 -4.09
C SER A 299 -1.66 20.68 -4.23
N ARG A 300 -1.24 21.38 -3.16
CA ARG A 300 0.06 22.07 -3.14
C ARG A 300 1.22 21.07 -3.20
N LEU A 301 1.13 19.97 -2.44
CA LEU A 301 2.14 18.93 -2.41
C LEU A 301 2.36 18.33 -3.79
N ALA A 302 1.28 17.95 -4.48
CA ALA A 302 1.34 17.42 -5.84
C ALA A 302 2.05 18.39 -6.81
N LYS A 303 1.82 19.70 -6.69
CA LYS A 303 2.48 20.72 -7.50
C LYS A 303 3.95 20.89 -7.19
N VAL A 304 4.32 20.82 -5.90
CA VAL A 304 5.73 21.04 -5.47
C VAL A 304 6.59 19.82 -5.76
N LEU A 305 6.05 18.59 -5.54
CA LEU A 305 6.76 17.34 -5.84
C LEU A 305 6.72 16.94 -7.32
N CYS A 306 5.86 17.53 -8.14
CA CYS A 306 5.95 17.41 -9.60
C CYS A 306 7.18 18.17 -10.10
N ILE A 307 8.35 17.65 -9.74
CA ILE A 307 9.65 18.14 -10.18
C ILE A 307 9.71 17.97 -11.67
N ASN A 308 9.99 19.03 -12.40
CA ASN A 308 10.22 18.96 -13.84
C ASN A 308 11.36 17.99 -14.12
N HIS A 309 11.06 16.92 -14.82
CA HIS A 309 11.91 15.78 -15.15
C HIS A 309 13.39 16.02 -15.59
N PRO A 310 13.81 17.18 -16.09
CA PRO A 310 15.21 17.41 -16.47
C PRO A 310 16.18 17.32 -15.29
N GLU A 311 15.72 17.58 -14.06
CA GLU A 311 16.62 17.64 -12.88
C GLU A 311 16.93 16.26 -12.30
N LEU A 312 16.06 15.25 -12.52
CA LEU A 312 16.34 13.87 -12.14
C LEU A 312 17.38 13.19 -13.06
N THR A 313 17.70 13.79 -14.21
CA THR A 313 18.77 13.29 -15.10
C THR A 313 20.18 13.49 -14.51
N ALA A 314 20.33 14.31 -13.47
CA ALA A 314 21.59 14.46 -12.75
C ALA A 314 22.06 13.21 -11.98
N PHE A 315 21.17 12.23 -11.79
CA PHE A 315 21.55 10.91 -11.25
C PHE A 315 22.43 10.08 -12.21
N ARG A 316 22.32 10.32 -13.51
CA ARG A 316 23.00 9.48 -14.53
C ARG A 316 24.53 9.63 -14.56
N ASP A 317 25.06 10.72 -14.07
CA ASP A 317 26.51 11.01 -14.26
C ASP A 317 27.41 10.55 -13.10
N ARG A 318 26.87 10.07 -11.99
CA ARG A 318 27.68 9.57 -10.86
C ARG A 318 28.19 8.14 -10.99
N GLY A 319 27.62 7.34 -11.88
CA GLY A 319 27.96 5.92 -12.07
C GLY A 319 29.00 5.66 -13.17
N ARG A 320 29.62 6.68 -13.79
CA ARG A 320 30.58 6.55 -14.88
C ARG A 320 31.96 7.10 -14.62
N THR A 321 32.32 7.41 -13.39
CA THR A 321 33.72 7.69 -13.06
C THR A 321 34.35 6.43 -12.48
N THR A 322 34.92 5.66 -13.40
CA THR A 322 35.97 4.59 -13.33
C THR A 322 36.04 3.78 -12.06
#